data_c5b30838982ce8f7adaa52026a771fd6
#
_entry.id   c5b30838982ce8f7adaa52026a771fd6
#
_cell.length_a   1.000
_cell.length_b   1.000
_cell.length_c   1.000
_cell.angle_alpha   90.00
_cell.angle_beta   90.00
_cell.angle_gamma   90.00
#
_symmetry.space_group_name_H-M   'P 1'
#
loop_
_entity.id
_entity.type
_entity.pdbx_description
1 polymer ?
#
loop_
_entity_poly.entity_id
_entity_poly.type
_entity_poly.pdbx_seq_one_letter_code
_entity_poly.pdbx_strand_id
1 'polypeptide(L)'
;MNKLRFMLPLLALVLAASFALSCGASSHGPGQLQSITLSPATADAQEAQFTATGLYVHPSYTVTPQSATWGACYQGAPTTDVSVTTGGMAQCASGATGTYTVFAYDVPNPSCESFSDACGGGGCTIVGAAQLTCP
;
A
#
# COMPACT_ATOMS: atom_id res chain seq x y z
N MET A 1 -44.02 34.13 39.42
CA MET A 1 -44.23 33.09 38.40
C MET A 1 -43.68 33.44 37.02
N ASN A 2 -42.99 34.58 36.83
CA ASN A 2 -42.48 34.98 35.49
C ASN A 2 -41.00 34.59 35.18
N LYS A 3 -40.28 34.08 36.16
CA LYS A 3 -38.88 33.73 35.96
C LYS A 3 -38.67 32.41 35.18
N LEU A 4 -39.69 31.53 35.20
CA LEU A 4 -39.60 30.23 34.51
C LEU A 4 -39.80 30.32 33.00
N ARG A 5 -40.49 31.37 32.49
CA ARG A 5 -40.74 31.56 31.06
C ARG A 5 -39.55 32.10 30.26
N PHE A 6 -38.59 32.74 30.96
CA PHE A 6 -37.35 33.23 30.32
C PHE A 6 -36.23 32.19 30.28
N MET A 7 -36.29 31.19 31.13
CA MET A 7 -35.25 30.13 31.13
C MET A 7 -35.42 29.13 30.00
N LEU A 8 -36.65 28.88 29.54
CA LEU A 8 -36.91 27.92 28.48
C LEU A 8 -36.29 28.30 27.11
N PRO A 9 -36.40 29.58 26.67
CA PRO A 9 -35.77 29.95 25.40
C PRO A 9 -34.24 30.00 25.47
N LEU A 10 -33.66 30.29 26.67
CA LEU A 10 -32.21 30.31 26.82
C LEU A 10 -31.62 28.89 26.76
N LEU A 11 -32.34 27.91 27.36
CA LEU A 11 -31.95 26.51 27.31
C LEU A 11 -32.02 25.94 25.92
N ALA A 12 -33.04 26.31 25.13
CA ALA A 12 -33.18 25.92 23.73
C ALA A 12 -32.06 26.49 22.86
N LEU A 13 -31.61 27.72 23.12
CA LEU A 13 -30.52 28.34 22.36
C LEU A 13 -29.17 27.68 22.63
N VAL A 14 -28.91 27.24 23.88
CA VAL A 14 -27.69 26.54 24.26
C VAL A 14 -27.65 25.13 23.64
N LEU A 15 -28.80 24.43 23.60
CA LEU A 15 -28.87 23.12 22.92
C LEU A 15 -28.67 23.23 21.42
N ALA A 16 -29.20 24.27 20.75
CA ALA A 16 -29.02 24.46 19.32
C ALA A 16 -27.56 24.78 18.95
N ALA A 17 -26.82 25.47 19.81
CA ALA A 17 -25.40 25.76 19.60
C ALA A 17 -24.49 24.53 19.70
N SER A 18 -24.93 23.50 20.44
CA SER A 18 -24.15 22.27 20.61
C SER A 18 -24.15 21.35 19.39
N PHE A 19 -25.12 21.50 18.48
CA PHE A 19 -25.17 20.72 17.24
C PHE A 19 -24.37 21.31 16.07
N ALA A 20 -23.96 22.58 16.18
CA ALA A 20 -23.20 23.24 15.12
C ALA A 20 -21.69 22.95 15.14
N LEU A 21 -21.16 22.32 16.20
CA LEU A 21 -19.75 21.98 16.33
C LEU A 21 -19.42 20.54 15.90
N SER A 22 -20.42 19.80 15.40
CA SER A 22 -20.24 18.44 14.84
C SER A 22 -20.04 18.42 13.32
N CYS A 23 -19.65 19.51 12.70
CA CYS A 23 -18.92 19.41 11.43
C CYS A 23 -17.53 18.91 11.76
N GLY A 24 -17.41 17.59 11.91
CA GLY A 24 -16.14 16.92 11.98
C GLY A 24 -15.32 17.40 10.79
N ALA A 25 -14.25 18.15 11.06
CA ALA A 25 -13.18 18.25 10.10
C ALA A 25 -12.84 16.80 9.76
N SER A 26 -13.22 16.35 8.57
CA SER A 26 -12.72 15.12 8.02
C SER A 26 -11.22 15.33 8.00
N SER A 27 -10.53 14.82 9.01
CA SER A 27 -9.10 14.63 8.93
C SER A 27 -8.95 13.71 7.72
N HIS A 28 -8.66 14.31 6.57
CA HIS A 28 -8.22 13.57 5.40
C HIS A 28 -6.93 12.91 5.91
N GLY A 29 -7.04 11.66 6.31
CA GLY A 29 -5.90 10.83 6.60
C GLY A 29 -4.94 10.89 5.41
N PRO A 30 -3.66 10.54 5.57
CA PRO A 30 -2.73 10.46 4.47
C PRO A 30 -3.41 9.68 3.35
N GLY A 31 -3.27 10.16 2.09
CA GLY A 31 -3.95 9.59 0.93
C GLY A 31 -3.86 8.07 0.92
N GLN A 32 -4.91 7.41 0.50
CA GLN A 32 -4.93 5.95 0.45
C GLN A 32 -4.07 5.45 -0.71
N LEU A 33 -3.13 4.56 -0.44
CA LEU A 33 -2.40 3.85 -1.47
C LEU A 33 -3.37 3.03 -2.30
N GLN A 34 -3.40 3.25 -3.61
CA GLN A 34 -4.28 2.58 -4.56
C GLN A 34 -3.58 1.49 -5.35
N SER A 35 -2.33 1.73 -5.75
CA SER A 35 -1.55 0.79 -6.52
C SER A 35 -0.06 0.99 -6.34
N ILE A 36 0.71 -0.08 -6.59
CA ILE A 36 2.17 -0.05 -6.70
C ILE A 36 2.54 -0.51 -8.09
N THR A 37 3.46 0.19 -8.74
CA THR A 37 4.07 -0.22 -10.01
C THR A 37 5.57 -0.37 -9.84
N LEU A 38 6.15 -1.38 -10.50
CA LEU A 38 7.60 -1.61 -10.51
C LEU A 38 8.23 -1.16 -11.83
N SER A 39 9.41 -0.58 -11.73
CA SER A 39 10.21 -0.19 -12.87
C SER A 39 11.67 -0.65 -12.68
N PRO A 40 12.29 -1.29 -13.68
CA PRO A 40 11.71 -1.68 -14.97
C PRO A 40 10.64 -2.78 -14.80
N ALA A 41 9.73 -2.93 -15.77
CA ALA A 41 8.74 -4.00 -15.76
C ALA A 41 9.36 -5.38 -16.03
N THR A 42 10.49 -5.41 -16.72
CA THR A 42 11.28 -6.62 -17.04
C THR A 42 12.77 -6.32 -16.95
N ALA A 43 13.53 -7.28 -16.48
CA ALA A 43 15.00 -7.26 -16.50
C ALA A 43 15.52 -8.64 -16.89
N ASP A 44 16.63 -8.69 -17.64
CA ASP A 44 17.34 -9.89 -18.04
C ASP A 44 18.80 -9.74 -17.60
N ALA A 45 19.08 -10.21 -16.40
CA ALA A 45 20.37 -10.03 -15.75
C ALA A 45 20.51 -10.92 -14.51
N GLN A 46 21.74 -11.17 -14.09
CA GLN A 46 22.04 -11.83 -12.81
C GLN A 46 21.60 -11.00 -11.61
N GLU A 47 21.57 -9.68 -11.75
CA GLU A 47 21.19 -8.71 -10.73
C GLU A 47 20.47 -7.53 -11.38
N ALA A 48 19.37 -7.06 -10.78
CA ALA A 48 18.60 -5.94 -11.31
C ALA A 48 18.01 -5.10 -10.17
N GLN A 49 18.07 -3.77 -10.33
CA GLN A 49 17.43 -2.82 -9.44
C GLN A 49 16.01 -2.54 -9.92
N PHE A 50 15.03 -2.86 -9.08
CA PHE A 50 13.65 -2.46 -9.25
C PHE A 50 13.31 -1.29 -8.33
N THR A 51 12.47 -0.38 -8.81
CA THR A 51 11.97 0.75 -8.05
C THR A 51 10.45 0.67 -7.97
N ALA A 52 9.91 0.74 -6.77
CA ALA A 52 8.47 0.80 -6.55
C ALA A 52 7.99 2.25 -6.60
N THR A 53 6.88 2.49 -7.29
CA THR A 53 6.14 3.76 -7.28
C THR A 53 4.74 3.50 -6.79
N GLY A 54 4.35 4.17 -5.70
CA GLY A 54 3.01 4.14 -5.14
C GLY A 54 2.14 5.25 -5.72
N LEU A 55 0.93 4.91 -6.15
CA LEU A 55 -0.12 5.87 -6.48
C LEU A 55 -1.08 5.99 -5.29
N TYR A 56 -1.25 7.19 -4.80
CA TYR A 56 -2.18 7.54 -3.73
C TYR A 56 -3.37 8.30 -4.28
N VAL A 57 -4.52 8.17 -3.62
CA VAL A 57 -5.75 8.89 -3.95
C VAL A 57 -6.25 9.65 -2.72
N HIS A 58 -6.99 10.75 -2.96
CA HIS A 58 -7.58 11.62 -1.95
C HIS A 58 -6.58 12.29 -0.98
N PRO A 59 -5.71 13.21 -1.46
CA PRO A 59 -5.52 13.68 -2.84
C PRO A 59 -4.69 12.72 -3.69
N SER A 60 -4.75 12.86 -5.02
CA SER A 60 -3.91 12.07 -5.93
C SER A 60 -2.48 12.59 -5.95
N TYR A 61 -1.53 11.72 -5.64
CA TYR A 61 -0.08 11.96 -5.77
C TYR A 61 0.67 10.63 -5.91
N THR A 62 1.92 10.70 -6.33
CA THR A 62 2.82 9.54 -6.42
C THR A 62 3.98 9.66 -5.46
N VAL A 63 4.45 8.51 -4.97
CA VAL A 63 5.66 8.40 -4.13
C VAL A 63 6.64 7.46 -4.82
N THR A 64 7.87 7.92 -5.04
CA THR A 64 8.96 7.14 -5.62
C THR A 64 10.28 7.50 -4.93
N PRO A 65 11.02 6.55 -4.32
CA PRO A 65 10.61 5.16 -4.13
C PRO A 65 9.50 5.01 -3.08
N GLN A 66 8.59 4.08 -3.32
CA GLN A 66 7.59 3.65 -2.34
C GLN A 66 8.21 2.62 -1.41
N SER A 67 8.05 2.82 -0.09
CA SER A 67 8.40 1.78 0.88
C SER A 67 7.49 0.58 0.71
N ALA A 68 8.07 -0.60 0.56
CA ALA A 68 7.34 -1.82 0.32
C ALA A 68 8.06 -3.04 0.92
N THR A 69 7.33 -4.12 1.13
CA THR A 69 7.89 -5.44 1.36
C THR A 69 8.14 -6.10 0.03
N TRP A 70 9.33 -6.65 -0.14
CA TRP A 70 9.80 -7.22 -1.40
C TRP A 70 10.00 -8.72 -1.32
N GLY A 71 9.87 -9.40 -2.45
CA GLY A 71 10.20 -10.80 -2.59
C GLY A 71 10.10 -11.28 -4.02
N ALA A 72 10.35 -12.57 -4.22
CA ALA A 72 10.29 -13.20 -5.53
C ALA A 72 9.48 -14.50 -5.50
N CYS A 73 8.81 -14.79 -6.63
CA CYS A 73 8.03 -15.99 -6.82
C CYS A 73 8.44 -16.69 -8.10
N TYR A 74 8.34 -18.01 -8.09
CA TYR A 74 8.49 -18.86 -9.23
C TYR A 74 7.24 -19.74 -9.40
N GLN A 75 6.59 -19.67 -10.55
CA GLN A 75 5.38 -20.45 -10.84
C GLN A 75 4.27 -20.32 -9.77
N GLY A 76 4.09 -19.12 -9.21
CA GLY A 76 3.06 -18.85 -8.23
C GLY A 76 3.39 -19.25 -6.78
N ALA A 77 4.61 -19.65 -6.50
CA ALA A 77 5.07 -19.99 -5.16
C ALA A 77 6.30 -19.15 -4.75
N PRO A 78 6.47 -18.82 -3.46
CA PRO A 78 7.67 -18.18 -2.98
C PRO A 78 8.93 -18.98 -3.32
N THR A 79 10.00 -18.30 -3.71
CA THR A 79 11.29 -18.92 -4.05
C THR A 79 12.45 -18.27 -3.32
N THR A 80 13.52 -19.03 -3.12
CA THR A 80 14.82 -18.55 -2.63
C THR A 80 15.84 -18.41 -3.75
N ASP A 81 15.50 -18.79 -4.98
CA ASP A 81 16.37 -18.68 -6.15
C ASP A 81 16.64 -17.24 -6.58
N VAL A 82 15.78 -16.32 -6.13
CA VAL A 82 15.97 -14.88 -6.27
C VAL A 82 15.78 -14.24 -4.90
N SER A 83 16.80 -13.54 -4.43
CA SER A 83 16.71 -12.70 -3.24
C SER A 83 16.40 -11.27 -3.64
N VAL A 84 15.55 -10.59 -2.85
CA VAL A 84 15.24 -9.17 -3.08
C VAL A 84 15.46 -8.39 -1.78
N THR A 85 16.27 -7.34 -1.86
CA THR A 85 16.53 -6.46 -0.70
C THR A 85 15.35 -5.52 -0.45
N THR A 86 15.32 -4.90 0.72
CA THR A 86 14.32 -3.88 1.08
C THR A 86 14.36 -2.64 0.17
N GLY A 87 15.49 -2.44 -0.54
CA GLY A 87 15.63 -1.37 -1.54
C GLY A 87 15.22 -1.78 -2.95
N GLY A 88 14.74 -3.02 -3.16
CA GLY A 88 14.30 -3.51 -4.48
C GLY A 88 15.44 -4.05 -5.37
N MET A 89 16.64 -4.28 -4.82
CA MET A 89 17.70 -4.97 -5.55
C MET A 89 17.40 -6.47 -5.55
N ALA A 90 17.15 -7.03 -6.72
CA ALA A 90 16.91 -8.46 -6.92
C ALA A 90 18.16 -9.12 -7.49
N GLN A 91 18.52 -10.30 -6.93
CA GLN A 91 19.70 -11.05 -7.29
C GLN A 91 19.37 -12.54 -7.46
N CYS A 92 19.74 -13.11 -8.60
CA CYS A 92 19.63 -14.52 -8.88
C CYS A 92 20.66 -15.33 -8.06
N ALA A 93 20.22 -16.41 -7.44
CA ALA A 93 21.13 -17.35 -6.79
C ALA A 93 22.04 -18.03 -7.84
N SER A 94 23.17 -18.57 -7.37
CA SER A 94 24.07 -19.32 -8.24
C SER A 94 23.35 -20.53 -8.85
N GLY A 95 23.29 -20.60 -10.17
CA GLY A 95 22.63 -21.68 -10.92
C GLY A 95 21.11 -21.51 -11.07
N ALA A 96 20.51 -20.42 -10.55
CA ALA A 96 19.13 -20.08 -10.86
C ALA A 96 19.02 -19.67 -12.35
N THR A 97 18.07 -20.24 -13.06
CA THR A 97 17.80 -19.94 -14.48
C THR A 97 16.29 -19.80 -14.70
N GLY A 98 15.91 -19.01 -15.71
CA GLY A 98 14.50 -18.83 -16.06
C GLY A 98 13.91 -17.54 -15.50
N THR A 99 12.59 -17.37 -15.68
CA THR A 99 11.90 -16.12 -15.36
C THR A 99 11.17 -16.21 -14.03
N TYR A 100 11.48 -15.26 -13.16
CA TYR A 100 10.91 -15.09 -11.83
C TYR A 100 10.06 -13.83 -11.78
N THR A 101 9.05 -13.82 -10.93
CA THR A 101 8.26 -12.62 -10.67
C THR A 101 8.76 -11.96 -9.38
N VAL A 102 9.23 -10.72 -9.50
CA VAL A 102 9.58 -9.85 -8.35
C VAL A 102 8.33 -9.09 -7.93
N PHE A 103 8.01 -9.10 -6.65
CA PHE A 103 6.87 -8.40 -6.08
C PHE A 103 7.28 -7.35 -5.06
N ALA A 104 6.48 -6.28 -5.03
CA ALA A 104 6.48 -5.30 -3.93
C ALA A 104 5.04 -5.08 -3.46
N TYR A 105 4.81 -5.13 -2.15
CA TYR A 105 3.52 -4.82 -1.55
C TYR A 105 3.69 -3.98 -0.30
N ASP A 106 2.68 -3.17 0.01
CA ASP A 106 2.69 -2.32 1.20
C ASP A 106 2.19 -3.10 2.43
N VAL A 107 2.78 -2.80 3.58
CA VAL A 107 2.36 -3.32 4.89
C VAL A 107 1.95 -2.11 5.75
N PRO A 108 0.80 -2.10 6.38
CA PRO A 108 -0.12 -3.22 6.55
C PRO A 108 -1.26 -3.21 5.52
N ASN A 109 -1.24 -4.13 4.58
CA ASN A 109 -2.41 -4.42 3.78
C ASN A 109 -3.15 -5.60 4.44
N PRO A 110 -4.34 -5.42 5.00
CA PRO A 110 -5.06 -6.49 5.70
C PRO A 110 -5.43 -7.68 4.81
N SER A 111 -5.34 -7.53 3.48
CA SER A 111 -5.56 -8.62 2.53
C SER A 111 -4.28 -9.35 2.10
N CYS A 112 -3.11 -8.94 2.61
CA CYS A 112 -1.80 -9.50 2.28
C CYS A 112 -1.07 -9.87 3.57
N GLU A 113 -1.52 -10.94 4.23
CA GLU A 113 -0.96 -11.36 5.53
C GLU A 113 0.40 -12.05 5.39
N SER A 114 0.67 -12.60 4.21
CA SER A 114 1.92 -13.30 3.95
C SER A 114 2.42 -13.09 2.53
N PHE A 115 3.72 -13.31 2.33
CA PHE A 115 4.34 -13.26 1.02
C PHE A 115 3.83 -14.35 0.07
N SER A 116 3.38 -15.50 0.61
CA SER A 116 2.77 -16.56 -0.18
C SER A 116 1.48 -16.12 -0.87
N ASP A 117 0.71 -15.22 -0.24
CA ASP A 117 -0.52 -14.68 -0.82
C ASP A 117 -0.22 -13.79 -2.01
N ALA A 118 0.88 -13.02 -1.97
CA ALA A 118 1.35 -12.22 -3.10
C ALA A 118 1.73 -13.09 -4.30
N CYS A 119 2.36 -14.26 -4.07
CA CYS A 119 2.73 -15.21 -5.12
C CYS A 119 1.54 -15.94 -5.73
N GLY A 120 0.55 -16.30 -4.91
CA GLY A 120 -0.58 -17.13 -5.31
C GLY A 120 -1.71 -16.37 -6.03
N GLY A 121 -1.62 -15.03 -6.14
CA GLY A 121 -2.65 -14.21 -6.74
C GLY A 121 -3.94 -14.12 -5.92
N GLY A 122 -3.93 -14.58 -4.67
CA GLY A 122 -5.08 -14.60 -3.79
C GLY A 122 -4.90 -13.66 -2.60
N GLY A 123 -5.61 -12.55 -2.56
CA GLY A 123 -5.77 -11.77 -1.35
C GLY A 123 -5.00 -10.46 -1.26
N CYS A 124 -3.94 -10.23 -2.03
CA CYS A 124 -3.25 -8.95 -2.05
C CYS A 124 -3.89 -8.00 -3.06
N THR A 125 -4.46 -6.89 -2.60
CA THR A 125 -5.11 -5.90 -3.49
C THR A 125 -4.14 -4.83 -4.00
N ILE A 126 -3.02 -4.58 -3.30
CA ILE A 126 -2.04 -3.55 -3.64
C ILE A 126 -0.67 -4.21 -3.77
N VAL A 127 -0.38 -4.71 -4.96
CA VAL A 127 0.87 -5.40 -5.28
C VAL A 127 1.40 -4.87 -6.62
N GLY A 128 2.68 -4.54 -6.64
CA GLY A 128 3.43 -4.31 -7.87
C GLY A 128 4.18 -5.57 -8.26
N ALA A 129 4.25 -5.88 -9.55
CA ALA A 129 4.97 -7.03 -10.08
C ALA A 129 5.86 -6.64 -11.25
N ALA A 130 7.01 -7.31 -11.36
CA ALA A 130 7.95 -7.20 -12.47
C ALA A 130 8.59 -8.57 -12.74
N GLN A 131 9.18 -8.75 -13.91
CA GLN A 131 9.84 -10.01 -14.30
C GLN A 131 11.35 -9.86 -14.24
N LEU A 132 12.02 -10.83 -13.64
CA LEU A 132 13.48 -11.00 -13.70
C LEU A 132 13.80 -12.32 -14.37
N THR A 133 14.53 -12.27 -15.48
CA THR A 133 15.05 -13.48 -16.13
C THR A 133 16.50 -13.68 -15.71
N CYS A 134 16.75 -14.77 -14.97
CA CYS A 134 18.08 -15.23 -14.62
C CYS A 134 18.71 -15.98 -15.80
N PRO A 135 19.97 -15.67 -16.19
CA PRO A 135 20.67 -16.27 -17.34
C PRO A 135 21.03 -17.74 -17.19
#